data_2d2da4bcc510f2e25e6e9dea9fc4d047
#
_entry.id   2d2da4bcc510f2e25e6e9dea9fc4d047
#
_cell.length_a   1.000
_cell.length_b   1.000
_cell.length_c   1.000
_cell.angle_alpha   90.00
_cell.angle_beta   90.00
_cell.angle_gamma   90.00
#
_symmetry.space_group_name_H-M   'P 1'
#
loop_
_entity.id
_entity.type
_entity.pdbx_description
1 polymer ?
#
loop_
_entity_poly.entity_id
_entity_poly.type
_entity_poly.pdbx_seq_one_letter_code
_entity_poly.pdbx_strand_id
1 'polypeptide(L)'
;MNSQDIAEVLDTSPSSIIRFSKKITEGGFHELKIGLSKFLPKEASVYNVELVDNENTDSLKKKMHSRAKGALNNANEKIDDKTIDRICDLFKCAETIFIYGYGASFVVATDLYQKLSRIGLNIQLVQETHIFTTMLATHNAKDCVVFITNNGMQSEMRSIAKVVSDYHIPVVTITSTNDNPVANRSDIVLSYGQTDEN
;
A
#
# COMPACT_ATOMS: atom_id res chain seq x y z
N MET A 1 -10.79 -8.35 -4.36
CA MET A 1 -12.16 -8.47 -3.76
C MET A 1 -12.34 -9.88 -3.25
N ASN A 2 -12.79 -10.02 -2.00
CA ASN A 2 -13.17 -11.30 -1.39
C ASN A 2 -14.70 -11.44 -1.39
N SER A 3 -15.24 -12.54 -0.84
CA SER A 3 -16.69 -12.77 -0.81
C SER A 3 -17.45 -11.80 0.11
N GLN A 4 -16.79 -11.19 1.08
CA GLN A 4 -17.35 -10.17 1.96
C GLN A 4 -17.49 -8.84 1.23
N ASP A 5 -16.44 -8.41 0.50
CA ASP A 5 -16.46 -7.17 -0.28
C ASP A 5 -17.58 -7.18 -1.34
N ILE A 6 -17.79 -8.34 -2.00
CA ILE A 6 -18.88 -8.48 -2.99
C ILE A 6 -20.24 -8.49 -2.31
N ALA A 7 -20.35 -9.12 -1.15
CA ALA A 7 -21.60 -9.17 -0.41
C ALA A 7 -22.07 -7.76 0.03
N GLU A 8 -21.14 -6.91 0.46
CA GLU A 8 -21.41 -5.51 0.80
C GLU A 8 -21.89 -4.71 -0.42
N VAL A 9 -21.20 -4.84 -1.56
CA VAL A 9 -21.58 -4.11 -2.81
C VAL A 9 -22.95 -4.53 -3.32
N LEU A 10 -23.32 -5.82 -3.15
CA LEU A 10 -24.58 -6.38 -3.65
C LEU A 10 -25.69 -6.43 -2.60
N ASP A 11 -25.47 -5.83 -1.44
CA ASP A 11 -26.42 -5.83 -0.29
C ASP A 11 -26.94 -7.26 0.02
N THR A 12 -26.00 -8.20 0.16
CA THR A 12 -26.30 -9.62 0.42
C THR A 12 -25.37 -10.23 1.45
N SER A 13 -25.58 -11.52 1.79
CA SER A 13 -24.69 -12.20 2.73
C SER A 13 -23.50 -12.87 2.03
N PRO A 14 -22.32 -12.94 2.68
CA PRO A 14 -21.18 -13.71 2.16
C PRO A 14 -21.52 -15.18 1.88
N SER A 15 -22.39 -15.78 2.69
CA SER A 15 -22.89 -17.14 2.49
C SER A 15 -23.69 -17.30 1.19
N SER A 16 -24.44 -16.27 0.79
CA SER A 16 -25.16 -16.26 -0.48
C SER A 16 -24.22 -16.23 -1.68
N ILE A 17 -23.16 -15.44 -1.60
CA ILE A 17 -22.09 -15.38 -2.62
C ILE A 17 -21.39 -16.74 -2.76
N ILE A 18 -21.02 -17.37 -1.66
CA ILE A 18 -20.37 -18.70 -1.68
C ILE A 18 -21.30 -19.76 -2.27
N ARG A 19 -22.58 -19.75 -1.87
CA ARG A 19 -23.58 -20.69 -2.40
C ARG A 19 -23.86 -20.49 -3.88
N PHE A 20 -23.93 -19.26 -4.34
CA PHE A 20 -24.06 -18.90 -5.75
C PHE A 20 -22.84 -19.41 -6.55
N SER A 21 -21.64 -19.16 -6.07
CA SER A 21 -20.40 -19.58 -6.71
C SER A 21 -20.32 -21.09 -6.89
N LYS A 22 -20.71 -21.86 -5.86
CA LYS A 22 -20.77 -23.33 -5.94
C LYS A 22 -21.84 -23.88 -6.90
N LYS A 23 -22.84 -23.09 -7.29
CA LYS A 23 -23.81 -23.47 -8.31
C LYS A 23 -23.30 -23.27 -9.74
N ILE A 24 -22.33 -22.39 -9.94
CA ILE A 24 -21.79 -22.03 -11.25
C ILE A 24 -20.50 -22.80 -11.54
N THR A 25 -19.65 -23.01 -10.51
CA THR A 25 -18.36 -23.69 -10.66
C THR A 25 -18.19 -24.74 -9.57
N GLU A 26 -17.52 -25.86 -9.90
CA GLU A 26 -17.25 -26.95 -8.94
C GLU A 26 -16.27 -26.49 -7.84
N GLY A 27 -15.28 -25.65 -8.17
CA GLY A 27 -14.31 -25.06 -7.24
C GLY A 27 -14.82 -23.84 -6.47
N GLY A 28 -16.11 -23.48 -6.61
CA GLY A 28 -16.77 -22.43 -5.86
C GLY A 28 -16.25 -21.01 -6.16
N PHE A 29 -16.14 -20.16 -5.14
CA PHE A 29 -15.85 -18.73 -5.31
C PHE A 29 -14.47 -18.45 -5.95
N HIS A 30 -13.47 -19.24 -5.62
CA HIS A 30 -12.12 -19.09 -6.16
C HIS A 30 -12.10 -19.36 -7.67
N GLU A 31 -12.71 -20.46 -8.10
CA GLU A 31 -12.79 -20.82 -9.52
C GLU A 31 -13.68 -19.82 -10.31
N LEU A 32 -14.77 -19.34 -9.72
CA LEU A 32 -15.61 -18.31 -10.31
C LEU A 32 -14.81 -17.01 -10.53
N LYS A 33 -14.00 -16.59 -9.55
CA LYS A 33 -13.13 -15.41 -9.65
C LYS A 33 -12.13 -15.55 -10.80
N ILE A 34 -11.46 -16.70 -10.91
CA ILE A 34 -10.53 -17.00 -12.02
C ILE A 34 -11.27 -17.01 -13.36
N GLY A 35 -12.44 -17.63 -13.44
CA GLY A 35 -13.24 -17.66 -14.64
C GLY A 35 -13.65 -16.26 -15.12
N LEU A 36 -14.10 -15.42 -14.22
CA LEU A 36 -14.49 -14.04 -14.53
C LEU A 36 -13.28 -13.16 -14.92
N SER A 37 -12.11 -13.37 -14.35
CA SER A 37 -10.91 -12.61 -14.72
C SER A 37 -10.49 -12.80 -16.18
N LYS A 38 -10.85 -13.94 -16.80
CA LYS A 38 -10.59 -14.20 -18.22
C LYS A 38 -11.45 -13.36 -19.18
N PHE A 39 -12.54 -12.80 -18.69
CA PHE A 39 -13.45 -11.94 -19.48
C PHE A 39 -13.19 -10.43 -19.27
N LEU A 40 -12.29 -10.06 -18.35
CA LEU A 40 -11.88 -8.67 -18.21
C LEU A 40 -11.01 -8.25 -19.39
N PRO A 41 -11.10 -6.99 -19.86
CA PRO A 41 -10.25 -6.49 -20.93
C PRO A 41 -8.78 -6.71 -20.60
N LYS A 42 -8.02 -7.21 -21.55
CA LYS A 42 -6.58 -7.54 -21.38
C LYS A 42 -5.68 -6.37 -20.98
N GLU A 43 -6.17 -5.14 -21.01
CA GLU A 43 -5.41 -3.95 -20.59
C GLU A 43 -5.13 -3.92 -19.06
N ALA A 44 -5.98 -4.55 -18.24
CA ALA A 44 -5.73 -4.72 -16.80
C ALA A 44 -4.83 -5.93 -16.46
N SER A 45 -4.54 -6.79 -17.43
CA SER A 45 -3.90 -8.11 -17.17
C SER A 45 -2.41 -8.18 -17.50
N VAL A 46 -1.77 -7.08 -17.93
CA VAL A 46 -0.33 -7.10 -18.31
C VAL A 46 0.57 -7.41 -17.09
N TYR A 47 0.06 -7.22 -15.89
CA TYR A 47 0.82 -7.39 -14.64
C TYR A 47 0.46 -8.65 -13.84
N ASN A 48 -0.68 -9.28 -14.14
CA ASN A 48 -1.10 -10.54 -13.51
C ASN A 48 -0.47 -11.74 -14.21
N VAL A 49 0.77 -12.02 -13.86
CA VAL A 49 1.47 -13.19 -14.34
C VAL A 49 1.24 -14.33 -13.34
N GLU A 50 0.25 -15.19 -13.61
CA GLU A 50 0.02 -16.39 -12.80
C GLU A 50 1.25 -17.32 -12.85
N LEU A 51 1.74 -17.69 -11.68
CA LEU A 51 2.73 -18.75 -11.53
C LEU A 51 2.00 -20.09 -11.69
N VAL A 52 2.39 -20.87 -12.68
CA VAL A 52 1.82 -22.21 -12.94
C VAL A 52 2.78 -23.25 -12.38
N ASP A 53 2.23 -24.27 -11.69
CA ASP A 53 3.04 -25.40 -11.22
C ASP A 53 3.80 -26.06 -12.39
N ASN A 54 5.09 -26.35 -12.16
CA ASN A 54 6.02 -26.94 -13.13
C ASN A 54 6.47 -26.02 -14.28
N GLU A 55 6.43 -24.71 -14.13
CA GLU A 55 7.09 -23.81 -15.09
C GLU A 55 8.62 -24.00 -15.08
N ASN A 56 9.22 -23.87 -16.28
CA ASN A 56 10.68 -23.85 -16.35
C ASN A 56 11.26 -22.50 -15.84
N THR A 57 12.49 -22.55 -15.37
CA THR A 57 13.18 -21.40 -14.75
C THR A 57 13.27 -20.18 -15.70
N ASP A 58 13.42 -20.39 -17.01
CA ASP A 58 13.51 -19.28 -17.99
C ASP A 58 12.16 -18.56 -18.12
N SER A 59 11.05 -19.28 -18.17
CA SER A 59 9.71 -18.72 -18.16
C SER A 59 9.46 -17.91 -16.88
N LEU A 60 9.81 -18.49 -15.72
CA LEU A 60 9.68 -17.83 -14.43
C LEU A 60 10.47 -16.52 -14.36
N LYS A 61 11.74 -16.52 -14.80
CA LYS A 61 12.58 -15.30 -14.87
C LYS A 61 11.95 -14.22 -15.74
N LYS A 62 11.46 -14.57 -16.93
CA LYS A 62 10.79 -13.62 -17.84
C LYS A 62 9.53 -13.02 -17.22
N LYS A 63 8.73 -13.85 -16.55
CA LYS A 63 7.54 -13.42 -15.82
C LYS A 63 7.89 -12.43 -14.69
N MET A 64 8.85 -12.77 -13.83
CA MET A 64 9.31 -11.90 -12.75
C MET A 64 9.83 -10.56 -13.28
N HIS A 65 10.63 -10.58 -14.35
CA HIS A 65 11.13 -9.37 -15.00
C HIS A 65 10.00 -8.51 -15.56
N SER A 66 9.04 -9.13 -16.27
CA SER A 66 7.88 -8.42 -16.82
C SER A 66 7.03 -7.76 -15.72
N ARG A 67 6.79 -8.49 -14.62
CA ARG A 67 6.06 -7.97 -13.45
C ARG A 67 6.77 -6.78 -12.82
N ALA A 68 8.07 -6.90 -12.55
CA ALA A 68 8.84 -5.80 -11.98
C ALA A 68 8.86 -4.56 -12.90
N LYS A 69 9.05 -4.75 -14.21
CA LYS A 69 9.00 -3.66 -15.19
C LYS A 69 7.63 -2.99 -15.23
N GLY A 70 6.56 -3.79 -15.17
CA GLY A 70 5.19 -3.28 -15.12
C GLY A 70 4.91 -2.46 -13.89
N ALA A 71 5.33 -2.92 -12.71
CA ALA A 71 5.17 -2.18 -11.47
C ALA A 71 5.90 -0.83 -11.51
N LEU A 72 7.12 -0.78 -12.05
CA LEU A 72 7.88 0.46 -12.22
C LEU A 72 7.21 1.42 -13.19
N ASN A 73 6.73 0.94 -14.34
CA ASN A 73 6.02 1.77 -15.30
C ASN A 73 4.73 2.36 -14.70
N ASN A 74 3.94 1.52 -14.02
CA ASN A 74 2.71 1.96 -13.34
C ASN A 74 3.01 3.03 -12.28
N ALA A 75 4.03 2.83 -11.46
CA ALA A 75 4.44 3.82 -10.47
C ALA A 75 4.86 5.14 -11.14
N ASN A 76 5.66 5.08 -12.21
CA ASN A 76 6.10 6.27 -12.95
C ASN A 76 4.93 7.06 -13.56
N GLU A 77 3.88 6.39 -14.03
CA GLU A 77 2.70 7.04 -14.59
C GLU A 77 1.76 7.63 -13.52
N LYS A 78 1.75 7.06 -12.31
CA LYS A 78 0.83 7.45 -11.23
C LYS A 78 1.41 8.49 -10.28
N ILE A 79 2.73 8.51 -10.15
CA ILE A 79 3.40 9.48 -9.27
C ILE A 79 3.43 10.84 -9.96
N ASP A 80 2.81 11.82 -9.32
CA ASP A 80 2.77 13.21 -9.79
C ASP A 80 3.99 14.00 -9.29
N ASP A 81 4.67 14.70 -10.19
CA ASP A 81 5.88 15.48 -9.89
C ASP A 81 5.62 16.52 -8.79
N LYS A 82 4.46 17.20 -8.81
CA LYS A 82 4.10 18.20 -7.79
C LYS A 82 3.97 17.59 -6.40
N THR A 83 3.51 16.34 -6.33
CA THR A 83 3.43 15.61 -5.05
C THR A 83 4.83 15.34 -4.51
N ILE A 84 5.79 14.95 -5.36
CA ILE A 84 7.19 14.79 -4.96
C ILE A 84 7.77 16.12 -4.47
N ASP A 85 7.57 17.21 -5.20
CA ASP A 85 8.07 18.55 -4.82
C ASP A 85 7.54 18.96 -3.44
N ARG A 86 6.24 18.79 -3.20
CA ARG A 86 5.62 19.08 -1.89
C ARG A 86 6.23 18.24 -0.76
N ILE A 87 6.50 16.95 -1.00
CA ILE A 87 7.17 16.08 -0.01
C ILE A 87 8.58 16.57 0.26
N CYS A 88 9.33 16.91 -0.79
CA CYS A 88 10.70 17.43 -0.64
C CYS A 88 10.73 18.73 0.16
N ASP A 89 9.79 19.64 -0.06
CA ASP A 89 9.72 20.91 0.68
C ASP A 89 9.33 20.68 2.13
N LEU A 90 8.39 19.76 2.41
CA LEU A 90 8.05 19.38 3.77
C LEU A 90 9.26 18.79 4.50
N PHE A 91 10.00 17.88 3.85
CA PHE A 91 11.18 17.24 4.46
C PHE A 91 12.34 18.21 4.75
N LYS A 92 12.53 19.24 3.90
CA LYS A 92 13.53 20.28 4.13
C LYS A 92 13.19 21.15 5.35
N CYS A 93 11.90 21.34 5.64
CA CYS A 93 11.42 22.17 6.73
C CYS A 93 11.26 21.40 8.05
N ALA A 94 11.17 20.08 8.01
CA ALA A 94 10.94 19.26 9.19
C ALA A 94 12.17 19.22 10.11
N GLU A 95 11.94 19.39 11.43
CA GLU A 95 12.98 19.21 12.46
C GLU A 95 13.31 17.72 12.63
N THR A 96 12.31 16.85 12.60
CA THR A 96 12.46 15.39 12.64
C THR A 96 11.46 14.74 11.70
N ILE A 97 11.89 13.75 10.95
CA ILE A 97 11.04 12.94 10.07
C ILE A 97 10.94 11.54 10.65
N PHE A 98 9.76 11.14 11.07
CA PHE A 98 9.49 9.78 11.53
C PHE A 98 9.05 8.92 10.35
N ILE A 99 9.67 7.78 10.16
CA ILE A 99 9.25 6.81 9.14
C ILE A 99 8.68 5.59 9.85
N TYR A 100 7.44 5.26 9.53
CA TYR A 100 6.73 4.12 10.11
C TYR A 100 6.21 3.19 9.00
N GLY A 101 6.51 1.90 9.14
CA GLY A 101 5.98 0.84 8.29
C GLY A 101 5.79 -0.42 9.12
N TYR A 102 4.84 -1.28 8.75
CA TYR A 102 4.54 -2.52 9.44
C TYR A 102 4.78 -3.73 8.54
N GLY A 103 5.34 -4.82 9.08
CA GLY A 103 5.62 -6.04 8.32
C GLY A 103 6.53 -5.79 7.10
N ALA A 104 6.13 -6.19 5.91
CA ALA A 104 6.91 -5.98 4.68
C ALA A 104 7.14 -4.49 4.36
N SER A 105 6.23 -3.60 4.73
CA SER A 105 6.40 -2.16 4.55
C SER A 105 7.54 -1.59 5.41
N PHE A 106 7.92 -2.25 6.51
CA PHE A 106 9.08 -1.85 7.32
C PHE A 106 10.40 -2.02 6.58
N VAL A 107 10.51 -2.97 5.68
CA VAL A 107 11.70 -3.13 4.81
C VAL A 107 11.86 -1.91 3.91
N VAL A 108 10.77 -1.44 3.32
CA VAL A 108 10.76 -0.22 2.49
C VAL A 108 11.04 1.02 3.33
N ALA A 109 10.47 1.09 4.53
CA ALA A 109 10.74 2.15 5.50
C ALA A 109 12.23 2.23 5.87
N THR A 110 12.86 1.08 6.07
CA THR A 110 14.30 0.98 6.37
C THR A 110 15.16 1.46 5.20
N ASP A 111 14.80 1.11 3.97
CA ASP A 111 15.52 1.57 2.77
C ASP A 111 15.40 3.10 2.60
N LEU A 112 14.20 3.63 2.77
CA LEU A 112 13.96 5.08 2.74
C LEU A 112 14.75 5.81 3.84
N TYR A 113 14.71 5.29 5.07
CA TYR A 113 15.49 5.80 6.19
C TYR A 113 16.99 5.91 5.84
N GLN A 114 17.57 4.82 5.31
CA GLN A 114 19.00 4.81 4.96
C GLN A 114 19.35 5.82 3.88
N LYS A 115 18.50 5.98 2.86
CA LYS A 115 18.72 6.91 1.77
C LYS A 115 18.63 8.36 2.21
N LEU A 116 17.60 8.70 2.96
CA LEU A 116 17.39 10.07 3.45
C LEU A 116 18.43 10.48 4.53
N SER A 117 18.82 9.56 5.41
CA SER A 117 19.88 9.82 6.41
C SER A 117 21.22 10.15 5.76
N ARG A 118 21.54 9.56 4.60
CA ARG A 118 22.80 9.84 3.87
C ARG A 118 22.86 11.26 3.31
N ILE A 119 21.75 11.91 3.09
CA ILE A 119 21.69 13.32 2.63
C ILE A 119 21.55 14.31 3.80
N GLY A 120 21.68 13.83 5.04
CA GLY A 120 21.77 14.67 6.25
C GLY A 120 20.45 15.07 6.87
N LEU A 121 19.33 14.48 6.47
CA LEU A 121 18.04 14.69 7.13
C LEU A 121 18.00 13.99 8.49
N ASN A 122 17.34 14.63 9.46
CA ASN A 122 17.14 14.04 10.79
C ASN A 122 15.95 13.06 10.74
N ILE A 123 16.26 11.77 10.63
CA ILE A 123 15.28 10.71 10.44
C ILE A 123 15.23 9.78 11.64
N GLN A 124 14.03 9.40 12.04
CA GLN A 124 13.80 8.36 13.03
C GLN A 124 12.95 7.24 12.41
N LEU A 125 13.53 6.04 12.31
CA LEU A 125 12.83 4.85 11.89
C LEU A 125 12.13 4.21 13.09
N VAL A 126 10.81 4.04 13.02
CA VAL A 126 10.02 3.51 14.13
C VAL A 126 9.32 2.23 13.70
N GLN A 127 9.41 1.19 14.52
CA GLN A 127 8.79 -0.11 14.30
C GLN A 127 7.69 -0.40 15.33
N GLU A 128 7.92 0.01 16.58
CA GLU A 128 7.04 -0.32 17.69
C GLU A 128 5.96 0.74 17.89
N THR A 129 4.70 0.35 17.75
CA THR A 129 3.53 1.22 17.86
C THR A 129 3.46 1.98 19.19
N HIS A 130 3.72 1.28 20.29
CA HIS A 130 3.64 1.87 21.64
C HIS A 130 4.76 2.90 21.89
N ILE A 131 5.98 2.60 21.44
CA ILE A 131 7.10 3.52 21.51
C ILE A 131 6.78 4.77 20.69
N PHE A 132 6.27 4.59 19.47
CA PHE A 132 5.93 5.71 18.59
C PHE A 132 4.89 6.63 19.22
N THR A 133 3.81 6.08 19.78
CA THR A 133 2.78 6.87 20.46
C THR A 133 3.37 7.73 21.60
N THR A 134 4.31 7.17 22.36
CA THR A 134 4.98 7.90 23.45
C THR A 134 5.88 9.01 22.91
N MET A 135 6.60 8.76 21.82
CA MET A 135 7.47 9.76 21.18
C MET A 135 6.66 10.94 20.66
N LEU A 136 5.51 10.69 20.03
CA LEU A 136 4.65 11.73 19.47
C LEU A 136 4.18 12.76 20.51
N ALA A 137 4.07 12.37 21.78
CA ALA A 137 3.65 13.27 22.86
C ALA A 137 4.62 14.46 23.09
N THR A 138 5.85 14.38 22.62
CA THR A 138 6.88 15.43 22.74
C THR A 138 7.18 16.14 21.41
N HIS A 139 6.44 15.82 20.34
CA HIS A 139 6.63 16.33 18.99
C HIS A 139 5.45 17.19 18.54
N ASN A 140 5.62 17.96 17.49
CA ASN A 140 4.66 18.97 17.07
C ASN A 140 4.65 19.20 15.54
N ALA A 141 3.95 20.25 15.09
CA ALA A 141 3.79 20.58 13.67
C ALA A 141 5.09 20.93 12.91
N LYS A 142 6.24 21.01 13.58
CA LYS A 142 7.55 21.17 12.92
C LYS A 142 8.18 19.84 12.52
N ASP A 143 7.61 18.75 12.97
CA ASP A 143 8.03 17.39 12.60
C ASP A 143 7.19 16.87 11.44
N CYS A 144 7.53 15.72 10.93
CA CYS A 144 6.78 15.05 9.85
C CYS A 144 6.71 13.55 10.12
N VAL A 145 5.58 12.92 9.80
CA VAL A 145 5.43 11.47 9.83
C VAL A 145 5.23 10.94 8.42
N VAL A 146 6.00 9.92 8.07
CA VAL A 146 5.88 9.18 6.80
C VAL A 146 5.34 7.78 7.09
N PHE A 147 4.13 7.51 6.65
CA PHE A 147 3.56 6.16 6.67
C PHE A 147 3.85 5.44 5.37
N ILE A 148 4.34 4.21 5.45
CA ILE A 148 4.49 3.31 4.31
C ILE A 148 3.55 2.13 4.50
N THR A 149 2.58 2.01 3.61
CA THR A 149 1.56 0.96 3.67
C THR A 149 1.03 0.64 2.28
N ASN A 150 0.67 -0.61 2.01
CA ASN A 150 0.05 -0.93 0.73
C ASN A 150 -1.40 -0.43 0.66
N ASN A 151 -2.24 -0.85 1.59
CA ASN A 151 -3.68 -0.54 1.57
C ASN A 151 -4.22 0.17 2.82
N GLY A 152 -3.37 0.48 3.81
CA GLY A 152 -3.75 1.20 5.03
C GLY A 152 -4.73 0.47 5.95
N MET A 153 -4.92 -0.84 5.77
CA MET A 153 -5.98 -1.60 6.47
C MET A 153 -5.54 -2.16 7.83
N GLN A 154 -4.23 -2.21 8.13
CA GLN A 154 -3.74 -2.71 9.42
C GLN A 154 -4.25 -1.85 10.58
N SER A 155 -4.74 -2.49 11.64
CA SER A 155 -5.31 -1.85 12.83
C SER A 155 -4.31 -0.94 13.53
N GLU A 156 -3.07 -1.39 13.66
CA GLU A 156 -1.96 -0.65 14.26
C GLU A 156 -1.66 0.63 13.50
N MET A 157 -1.56 0.54 12.17
CA MET A 157 -1.32 1.67 11.29
C MET A 157 -2.43 2.72 11.40
N ARG A 158 -3.69 2.29 11.39
CA ARG A 158 -4.85 3.18 11.54
C ARG A 158 -4.89 3.86 12.90
N SER A 159 -4.55 3.13 13.96
CA SER A 159 -4.50 3.67 15.32
C SER A 159 -3.45 4.77 15.45
N ILE A 160 -2.26 4.54 14.93
CA ILE A 160 -1.18 5.53 14.92
C ILE A 160 -1.53 6.74 14.04
N ALA A 161 -2.08 6.52 12.83
CA ALA A 161 -2.47 7.61 11.95
C ALA A 161 -3.51 8.56 12.62
N LYS A 162 -4.42 8.00 13.43
CA LYS A 162 -5.34 8.81 14.23
C LYS A 162 -4.59 9.64 15.27
N VAL A 163 -3.69 9.03 16.05
CA VAL A 163 -2.92 9.74 17.07
C VAL A 163 -2.09 10.87 16.46
N VAL A 164 -1.39 10.61 15.34
CA VAL A 164 -0.59 11.64 14.65
C VAL A 164 -1.46 12.82 14.21
N SER A 165 -2.65 12.53 13.68
CA SER A 165 -3.63 13.56 13.30
C SER A 165 -4.08 14.39 14.50
N ASP A 166 -4.31 13.78 15.66
CA ASP A 166 -4.72 14.47 16.89
C ASP A 166 -3.61 15.44 17.39
N TYR A 167 -2.34 15.15 17.13
CA TYR A 167 -1.20 16.03 17.44
C TYR A 167 -0.90 17.07 16.35
N HIS A 168 -1.63 17.09 15.24
CA HIS A 168 -1.47 18.03 14.13
C HIS A 168 -0.06 18.01 13.51
N ILE A 169 0.60 16.85 13.55
CA ILE A 169 1.89 16.63 12.90
C ILE A 169 1.65 16.36 11.42
N PRO A 170 2.32 17.05 10.49
CA PRO A 170 2.22 16.80 9.05
C PRO A 170 2.48 15.36 8.68
N VAL A 171 1.60 14.80 7.85
CA VAL A 171 1.61 13.38 7.46
C VAL A 171 1.80 13.23 5.96
N VAL A 172 2.76 12.41 5.59
CA VAL A 172 2.93 11.86 4.23
C VAL A 172 2.58 10.38 4.25
N THR A 173 1.75 9.91 3.35
CA THR A 173 1.51 8.47 3.18
C THR A 173 1.96 8.00 1.79
N ILE A 174 2.82 6.98 1.75
CA ILE A 174 3.23 6.25 0.54
C ILE A 174 2.42 4.96 0.48
N THR A 175 1.59 4.80 -0.55
CA THR A 175 0.58 3.74 -0.61
C THR A 175 0.23 3.35 -2.05
N SER A 176 -0.47 2.24 -2.25
CA SER A 176 -0.93 1.82 -3.57
C SER A 176 -2.18 2.57 -4.06
N THR A 177 -2.97 3.16 -3.17
CA THR A 177 -4.22 3.86 -3.50
C THR A 177 -4.40 5.11 -2.66
N ASN A 178 -4.98 6.15 -3.26
CA ASN A 178 -5.33 7.39 -2.56
C ASN A 178 -6.51 7.23 -1.60
N ASP A 179 -7.32 6.22 -1.77
CA ASP A 179 -8.50 5.96 -0.93
C ASP A 179 -8.26 4.79 0.01
N ASN A 180 -7.73 5.10 1.19
CA ASN A 180 -7.61 4.16 2.30
C ASN A 180 -7.60 4.91 3.65
N PRO A 181 -7.86 4.21 4.78
CA PRO A 181 -8.03 4.84 6.09
C PRO A 181 -6.83 5.64 6.60
N VAL A 182 -5.61 5.37 6.14
CA VAL A 182 -4.40 6.11 6.50
C VAL A 182 -4.23 7.32 5.57
N ALA A 183 -4.37 7.11 4.25
CA ALA A 183 -4.30 8.17 3.26
C ALA A 183 -5.32 9.29 3.53
N ASN A 184 -6.54 8.92 3.93
CA ASN A 184 -7.62 9.87 4.27
C ASN A 184 -7.32 10.76 5.51
N ARG A 185 -6.21 10.49 6.23
CA ARG A 185 -5.71 11.29 7.35
C ARG A 185 -4.38 11.97 7.06
N SER A 186 -3.96 11.97 5.82
CA SER A 186 -2.64 12.47 5.43
C SER A 186 -2.74 13.81 4.69
N ASP A 187 -1.78 14.69 4.91
CA ASP A 187 -1.68 15.97 4.22
C ASP A 187 -1.17 15.81 2.80
N ILE A 188 -0.33 14.80 2.58
CA ILE A 188 0.20 14.45 1.26
C ILE A 188 0.12 12.93 1.09
N VAL A 189 -0.45 12.49 -0.04
CA VAL A 189 -0.50 11.08 -0.42
C VAL A 189 0.30 10.86 -1.69
N LEU A 190 1.31 9.99 -1.61
CA LEU A 190 2.06 9.50 -2.76
C LEU A 190 1.53 8.11 -3.13
N SER A 191 0.70 8.05 -4.15
CA SER A 191 0.19 6.78 -4.66
C SER A 191 1.00 6.28 -5.85
N TYR A 192 1.50 5.05 -5.73
CA TYR A 192 2.23 4.37 -6.81
C TYR A 192 1.33 3.48 -7.68
N GLY A 193 0.02 3.48 -7.42
CA GLY A 193 -0.96 2.64 -8.11
C GLY A 193 -1.03 1.22 -7.54
N GLN A 194 -2.16 0.56 -7.75
CA GLN A 194 -2.33 -0.84 -7.36
C GLN A 194 -1.47 -1.72 -8.28
N THR A 195 -0.58 -2.49 -7.67
CA THR A 195 -0.07 -3.71 -8.29
C THR A 195 -0.97 -4.84 -7.79
N ASP A 196 -1.54 -5.62 -8.71
CA ASP A 196 -2.39 -6.76 -8.35
C ASP A 196 -1.55 -7.80 -7.59
N GLU A 197 -1.34 -7.56 -6.31
CA GLU A 197 -0.83 -8.53 -5.34
C GLU A 197 -2.02 -9.04 -4.53
N ASN A 198 -2.51 -10.20 -4.91
CA ASN A 198 -3.28 -11.10 -4.06
C ASN A 198 -2.56 -12.42 -3.97
#